data_0ed2f29b7de9656955eca8756066107a
#
_entry.id   0ed2f29b7de9656955eca8756066107a
#
_cell.length_a   1.000
_cell.length_b   1.000
_cell.length_c   1.000
_cell.angle_alpha   90.00
_cell.angle_beta   90.00
_cell.angle_gamma   90.00
#
_symmetry.space_group_name_H-M   'P 1'
#
loop_
_entity.id
_entity.type
_entity.pdbx_description
1 polymer ?
#
loop_
_entity_poly.entity_id
_entity_poly.type
_entity_poly.pdbx_seq_one_letter_code
_entity_poly.pdbx_strand_id
1 'polypeptide(L)'
;MKIKENIITIILTHNEEKNISKAIKSANKVSNIVYVVDSFSDDKTINIAKKLNAKILKKKFKNHSEQFNWALNKIHPKEKWVLRLDAD
;
A
#
# COMPACT_ATOMS: atom_id res chain seq x y z
N MET A 1 5.63 9.64 -21.44
CA MET A 1 4.78 8.46 -21.28
C MET A 1 4.10 8.44 -19.93
N LYS A 2 2.82 8.12 -19.90
CA LYS A 2 2.03 8.25 -18.67
C LYS A 2 1.49 6.95 -18.17
N ILE A 3 2.35 5.94 -18.12
CA ILE A 3 1.95 4.60 -17.69
C ILE A 3 1.48 4.55 -16.23
N LYS A 4 1.83 5.57 -15.44
CA LYS A 4 1.46 5.61 -14.02
C LYS A 4 0.07 6.18 -13.74
N GLU A 5 -0.54 6.85 -14.71
CA GLU A 5 -1.70 7.70 -14.46
C GLU A 5 -2.90 6.99 -13.86
N ASN A 6 -3.13 5.77 -14.22
CA ASN A 6 -4.32 5.05 -13.78
C ASN A 6 -3.98 3.84 -12.93
N ILE A 7 -2.86 3.86 -12.25
CA ILE A 7 -2.42 2.73 -11.45
C ILE A 7 -2.33 3.12 -9.98
N ILE A 8 -3.01 2.35 -9.15
CA ILE A 8 -2.92 2.44 -7.70
C ILE A 8 -2.25 1.17 -7.21
N THR A 9 -1.25 1.30 -6.35
CA THR A 9 -0.65 0.14 -5.71
C THR A 9 -1.10 0.08 -4.26
N ILE A 10 -1.52 -1.11 -3.83
CA ILE A 10 -1.89 -1.38 -2.44
C ILE A 10 -0.86 -2.32 -1.85
N ILE A 11 -0.22 -1.91 -0.78
CA ILE A 11 0.77 -2.71 -0.07
C ILE A 11 0.19 -3.09 1.29
N LEU A 12 0.05 -4.38 1.54
CA LEU A 12 -0.43 -4.87 2.83
C LEU A 12 0.78 -5.08 3.75
N THR A 13 0.72 -4.53 4.96
CA THR A 13 1.87 -4.56 5.86
C THR A 13 1.50 -4.90 7.29
N HIS A 14 2.47 -5.54 7.98
CA HIS A 14 2.50 -5.68 9.42
C HIS A 14 3.95 -5.87 9.84
N ASN A 15 4.51 -4.87 10.54
CA ASN A 15 5.90 -4.91 11.02
C ASN A 15 6.91 -5.21 9.90
N GLU A 16 6.87 -4.38 8.85
CA GLU A 16 7.75 -4.52 7.69
C GLU A 16 8.75 -3.38 7.57
N GLU A 17 9.24 -2.85 8.70
CA GLU A 17 10.12 -1.69 8.63
C GLU A 17 11.39 -1.92 7.81
N LYS A 18 11.84 -3.17 7.70
CA LYS A 18 13.04 -3.49 6.90
C LYS A 18 12.78 -3.47 5.40
N ASN A 19 11.55 -3.71 4.99
CA ASN A 19 11.22 -3.91 3.58
C ASN A 19 10.31 -2.84 3.00
N ILE A 20 9.62 -2.06 3.85
CA ILE A 20 8.58 -1.15 3.36
C ILE A 20 9.12 -0.06 2.45
N SER A 21 10.31 0.46 2.73
CA SER A 21 10.91 1.49 1.89
C SER A 21 11.14 0.99 0.47
N LYS A 22 11.71 -0.20 0.34
CA LYS A 22 11.96 -0.80 -0.97
C LYS A 22 10.65 -1.07 -1.72
N ALA A 23 9.64 -1.57 -1.01
CA ALA A 23 8.35 -1.85 -1.62
C ALA A 23 7.69 -0.57 -2.15
N ILE A 24 7.71 0.51 -1.36
CA ILE A 24 7.11 1.78 -1.79
C ILE A 24 7.87 2.37 -2.97
N LYS A 25 9.19 2.32 -2.95
CA LYS A 25 9.99 2.85 -4.05
C LYS A 25 9.73 2.08 -5.35
N SER A 26 9.57 0.76 -5.25
CA SER A 26 9.20 -0.05 -6.42
C SER A 26 7.82 0.31 -6.93
N ALA A 27 6.86 0.45 -6.03
CA ALA A 27 5.49 0.81 -6.39
C ALA A 27 5.42 2.19 -7.04
N ASN A 28 6.20 3.15 -6.55
CA ASN A 28 6.22 4.51 -7.11
C ASN A 28 6.71 4.56 -8.55
N LYS A 29 7.44 3.55 -9.00
CA LYS A 29 7.91 3.51 -10.38
C LYS A 29 6.79 3.18 -11.37
N VAL A 30 5.75 2.49 -10.91
CA VAL A 30 4.70 1.98 -11.81
C VAL A 30 3.31 2.51 -11.48
N SER A 31 3.15 3.23 -10.39
CA SER A 31 1.83 3.73 -9.99
C SER A 31 1.89 5.20 -9.59
N ASN A 32 0.76 5.87 -9.72
CA ASN A 32 0.68 7.28 -9.34
C ASN A 32 0.27 7.47 -7.88
N ILE A 33 -0.34 6.47 -7.26
CA ILE A 33 -0.72 6.52 -5.86
C ILE A 33 -0.35 5.19 -5.20
N VAL A 34 0.28 5.28 -4.03
CA VAL A 34 0.60 4.10 -3.24
C VAL A 34 -0.14 4.18 -1.91
N TYR A 35 -0.94 3.16 -1.63
CA TYR A 35 -1.60 2.99 -0.35
C TYR A 35 -0.91 1.89 0.44
N VAL A 36 -0.63 2.17 1.70
CA VAL A 36 -0.14 1.16 2.64
C VAL A 36 -1.29 0.84 3.58
N VAL A 37 -1.76 -0.40 3.54
CA VAL A 37 -2.82 -0.87 4.44
C VAL A 37 -2.13 -1.63 5.54
N ASP A 38 -2.03 -0.98 6.69
CA ASP A 38 -1.23 -1.46 7.80
C ASP A 38 -2.09 -2.14 8.86
N SER A 39 -1.65 -3.30 9.31
CA SER A 39 -2.32 -4.06 10.34
C SER A 39 -1.71 -3.76 11.72
N PHE A 40 -1.76 -2.46 12.09
CA PHE A 40 -1.32 -1.96 13.39
C PHE A 40 0.10 -2.38 13.74
N SER A 41 1.04 -2.05 12.83
CA SER A 41 2.46 -2.25 13.10
C SER A 41 2.90 -1.49 14.34
N ASP A 42 3.73 -2.12 15.15
CA ASP A 42 4.30 -1.46 16.32
C ASP A 42 5.78 -1.11 16.12
N ASP A 43 6.29 -1.30 14.92
CA ASP A 43 7.63 -0.87 14.53
C ASP A 43 7.56 0.43 13.73
N LYS A 44 8.59 0.75 12.95
CA LYS A 44 8.67 2.00 12.20
C LYS A 44 8.01 1.96 10.82
N THR A 45 7.27 0.90 10.51
CA THR A 45 6.64 0.74 9.18
C THR A 45 5.85 1.95 8.76
N ILE A 46 4.94 2.43 9.61
CA ILE A 46 4.08 3.57 9.29
C ILE A 46 4.89 4.85 9.11
N ASN A 47 5.85 5.09 10.01
CA ASN A 47 6.68 6.30 9.93
C ASN A 47 7.47 6.36 8.64
N ILE A 48 8.04 5.24 8.22
CA ILE A 48 8.78 5.16 6.96
C ILE A 48 7.85 5.41 5.78
N ALA A 49 6.68 4.77 5.79
CA ALA A 49 5.72 4.92 4.71
C ALA A 49 5.26 6.36 4.55
N LYS A 50 5.00 7.04 5.65
CA LYS A 50 4.60 8.46 5.61
C LYS A 50 5.69 9.35 5.03
N LYS A 51 6.94 9.09 5.37
CA LYS A 51 8.06 9.86 4.81
C LYS A 51 8.20 9.68 3.31
N LEU A 52 7.75 8.57 2.79
CA LEU A 52 7.79 8.30 1.36
C LEU A 52 6.49 8.66 0.64
N ASN A 53 5.63 9.42 1.31
CA ASN A 53 4.39 9.96 0.76
C ASN A 53 3.35 8.91 0.39
N ALA A 54 3.41 7.72 1.00
CA ALA A 54 2.35 6.74 0.85
C ALA A 54 1.14 7.16 1.66
N LYS A 55 -0.04 6.82 1.19
CA LYS A 55 -1.27 7.03 1.92
C LYS A 55 -1.49 5.84 2.85
N ILE A 56 -1.82 6.11 4.10
CA ILE A 56 -1.90 5.07 5.13
C ILE A 56 -3.34 4.77 5.48
N LEU A 57 -3.70 3.49 5.44
CA LEU A 57 -4.96 3.00 5.97
C LEU A 57 -4.61 1.94 7.01
N LYS A 58 -5.37 1.91 8.09
CA LYS A 58 -5.16 0.92 9.15
C LYS A 58 -6.33 -0.04 9.22
N LYS A 59 -6.05 -1.32 9.31
CA LYS A 59 -7.08 -2.35 9.36
C LYS A 59 -6.57 -3.54 10.14
N LYS A 60 -7.33 -3.98 11.14
CA LYS A 60 -6.98 -5.17 11.90
C LYS A 60 -6.95 -6.37 10.94
N PHE A 61 -5.89 -7.15 11.02
CA PHE A 61 -5.68 -8.26 10.12
C PHE A 61 -6.63 -9.43 10.44
N LYS A 62 -7.24 -9.98 9.42
CA LYS A 62 -7.95 -11.24 9.46
C LYS A 62 -7.31 -12.21 8.48
N ASN A 63 -7.30 -11.82 7.22
CA ASN A 63 -6.58 -12.54 6.18
C ASN A 63 -6.30 -11.54 5.05
N HIS A 64 -5.41 -11.92 4.13
CA HIS A 64 -4.99 -11.02 3.06
C HIS A 64 -6.14 -10.61 2.13
N SER A 65 -7.02 -11.55 1.79
CA SER A 65 -8.14 -11.25 0.91
C SER A 65 -9.09 -10.24 1.52
N GLU A 66 -9.43 -10.41 2.80
CA GLU A 66 -10.33 -9.49 3.47
C GLU A 66 -9.71 -8.12 3.59
N GLN A 67 -8.42 -8.05 3.93
CA GLN A 67 -7.73 -6.78 4.06
C GLN A 67 -7.68 -6.03 2.74
N PHE A 68 -7.36 -6.75 1.66
CA PHE A 68 -7.30 -6.16 0.34
C PHE A 68 -8.67 -5.66 -0.13
N ASN A 69 -9.72 -6.48 0.05
CA ASN A 69 -11.08 -6.09 -0.33
C ASN A 69 -11.58 -4.90 0.49
N TRP A 70 -11.24 -4.86 1.77
CA TRP A 70 -11.57 -3.72 2.61
C TRP A 70 -10.93 -2.44 2.07
N ALA A 71 -9.67 -2.53 1.67
CA ALA A 71 -8.96 -1.39 1.11
C ALA A 71 -9.61 -0.91 -0.19
N LEU A 72 -9.99 -1.84 -1.06
CA LEU A 72 -10.67 -1.50 -2.30
C LEU A 72 -11.97 -0.74 -2.03
N ASN A 73 -12.72 -1.16 -1.01
CA ASN A 73 -13.95 -0.46 -0.64
C ASN A 73 -13.69 0.95 -0.12
N LYS A 74 -12.57 1.16 0.56
CA LYS A 74 -12.22 2.48 1.08
C LYS A 74 -11.72 3.42 0.00
N ILE A 75 -10.94 2.88 -0.94
CA ILE A 75 -10.28 3.69 -1.96
C ILE A 75 -11.24 4.03 -3.12
N HIS A 76 -12.17 3.14 -3.44
CA HIS A 76 -13.08 3.30 -4.57
C HIS A 76 -12.34 3.61 -5.89
N PRO A 77 -11.48 2.71 -6.37
CA PRO A 77 -10.62 3.01 -7.51
C PRO A 77 -11.36 2.87 -8.84
N LYS A 78 -12.18 3.85 -9.17
CA LYS A 78 -12.93 3.83 -10.44
C LYS A 78 -11.99 3.97 -11.62
N GLU A 79 -12.17 3.10 -12.61
CA GLU A 79 -11.45 3.18 -13.89
C GLU A 79 -9.93 3.17 -13.74
N LYS A 80 -9.44 2.54 -12.66
CA LYS A 80 -8.01 2.46 -12.41
C LYS A 80 -7.58 1.01 -12.28
N TRP A 81 -6.33 0.78 -12.63
CA TRP A 81 -5.70 -0.51 -12.36
C TRP A 81 -5.23 -0.53 -10.91
N VAL A 82 -5.45 -1.64 -10.25
CA VAL A 82 -5.01 -1.81 -8.87
C VAL A 82 -4.02 -2.96 -8.81
N LEU A 83 -2.82 -2.66 -8.34
CA LEU A 83 -1.79 -3.66 -8.13
C LEU A 83 -1.68 -3.97 -6.65
N ARG A 84 -1.54 -5.23 -6.35
CA ARG A 84 -1.27 -5.67 -4.99
C ARG A 84 0.20 -6.04 -4.88
N LEU A 85 0.87 -5.51 -3.88
CA LEU A 85 2.28 -5.79 -3.65
C LEU A 85 2.46 -6.17 -2.19
N ASP A 86 3.19 -7.25 -1.93
CA ASP A 86 3.54 -7.62 -0.56
C ASP A 86 4.85 -6.96 -0.19
N ALA A 87 4.95 -6.50 1.07
CA ALA A 87 6.13 -5.78 1.52
C ALA A 87 7.32 -6.70 1.81
N ASP A 88 7.06 -7.95 2.11
CA ASP A 88 8.12 -8.90 2.45
C ASP A 88 8.85 -9.51 1.25
#